data_2391f27790ab903b9c6bf6b65533dbfd
#
_entry.id   2391f27790ab903b9c6bf6b65533dbfd
#
_cell.length_a   1.000
_cell.length_b   1.000
_cell.length_c   1.000
_cell.angle_alpha   90.00
_cell.angle_beta   90.00
_cell.angle_gamma   90.00
#
_symmetry.space_group_name_H-M   'P 1'
#
loop_
_entity.id
_entity.type
_entity.pdbx_description
1 polymer ?
#
loop_
_entity_poly.entity_id
_entity_poly.type
_entity_poly.pdbx_seq_one_letter_code
_entity_poly.pdbx_strand_id
1 'polypeptide(L)'
;MVKSVNFLNKLIFNYLGKENTAILLSQTGFFIDCELNDGVLWAQFNDDNQITAVISGDNEKCVAFASENADFEELSFVINGTVLSSDKLPYKQIDKKYLMHISLDKIVADKGIKYTQYGKIERLNDKLTPENTTIKKFLHLKGCCEGAVIEKGLHTISGGFISFNKDLAFISDVFTKEKYRGQGYGKAIVKKLLTLSPRKDVYLISRDYNVNFYEKLGFEVVKNIYEYKTN
;
A
#
# COMPACT_ATOMS: atom_id res chain seq x y z
N MET A 1 -3.18 19.40 -19.91
CA MET A 1 -1.75 19.12 -20.24
C MET A 1 -1.16 18.20 -19.19
N VAL A 2 -0.67 17.03 -19.60
CA VAL A 2 0.04 16.06 -18.73
C VAL A 2 1.53 16.38 -18.66
N LYS A 3 2.08 16.41 -17.46
CA LYS A 3 3.52 16.66 -17.21
C LYS A 3 4.08 15.66 -16.22
N SER A 4 5.34 15.27 -16.40
CA SER A 4 6.11 14.61 -15.34
C SER A 4 6.34 15.58 -14.19
N VAL A 5 6.12 15.13 -12.96
CA VAL A 5 6.20 15.95 -11.76
C VAL A 5 7.05 15.26 -10.70
N ASN A 6 7.67 16.09 -9.85
CA ASN A 6 8.44 15.56 -8.73
C ASN A 6 7.49 15.10 -7.61
N PHE A 7 7.74 13.93 -7.07
CA PHE A 7 6.99 13.32 -5.97
C PHE A 7 6.96 14.20 -4.68
N LEU A 8 7.95 15.06 -4.49
CA LEU A 8 8.03 15.97 -3.34
C LEU A 8 7.13 17.21 -3.49
N ASN A 9 6.36 17.32 -4.57
CA ASN A 9 5.50 18.47 -4.78
C ASN A 9 4.32 18.46 -3.78
N LYS A 10 4.33 19.41 -2.84
CA LYS A 10 3.27 19.58 -1.82
C LYS A 10 1.86 19.70 -2.43
N LEU A 11 1.72 20.23 -3.64
CA LEU A 11 0.43 20.37 -4.32
C LEU A 11 -0.17 19.00 -4.64
N ILE A 12 0.66 18.01 -4.99
CA ILE A 12 0.21 16.65 -5.29
C ILE A 12 -0.36 15.98 -4.05
N PHE A 13 0.30 16.10 -2.89
CA PHE A 13 -0.22 15.54 -1.65
C PHE A 13 -1.51 16.23 -1.19
N ASN A 14 -1.61 17.53 -1.39
CA ASN A 14 -2.85 18.25 -1.10
C ASN A 14 -4.01 17.78 -1.99
N TYR A 15 -3.73 17.50 -3.26
CA TYR A 15 -4.72 16.96 -4.20
C TYR A 15 -5.15 15.52 -3.82
N LEU A 16 -4.19 14.66 -3.51
CA LEU A 16 -4.45 13.25 -3.20
C LEU A 16 -5.14 13.08 -1.83
N GLY A 17 -4.77 13.87 -0.85
CA GLY A 17 -5.13 13.61 0.55
C GLY A 17 -4.46 12.36 1.12
N LYS A 18 -4.72 12.02 2.39
CA LYS A 18 -4.06 10.90 3.08
C LYS A 18 -4.38 9.53 2.47
N GLU A 19 -5.65 9.27 2.15
CA GLU A 19 -6.11 7.96 1.69
C GLU A 19 -5.57 7.63 0.29
N ASN A 20 -5.67 8.57 -0.66
CA ASN A 20 -5.13 8.35 -2.01
C ASN A 20 -3.60 8.27 -1.97
N THR A 21 -2.94 9.05 -1.10
CA THR A 21 -1.50 8.91 -0.85
C THR A 21 -1.16 7.51 -0.33
N ALA A 22 -1.93 6.96 0.61
CA ALA A 22 -1.71 5.59 1.09
C ALA A 22 -1.87 4.54 -0.03
N ILE A 23 -2.88 4.71 -0.91
CA ILE A 23 -3.08 3.83 -2.08
C ILE A 23 -1.88 3.94 -3.03
N LEU A 24 -1.45 5.16 -3.36
CA LEU A 24 -0.31 5.41 -4.23
C LEU A 24 0.95 4.71 -3.71
N LEU A 25 1.30 4.96 -2.44
CA LEU A 25 2.47 4.39 -1.79
C LEU A 25 2.44 2.87 -1.71
N SER A 26 1.26 2.27 -1.57
CA SER A 26 1.11 0.81 -1.51
C SER A 26 1.50 0.09 -2.79
N GLN A 27 1.33 0.75 -3.95
CA GLN A 27 1.55 0.15 -5.26
C GLN A 27 2.91 0.48 -5.85
N THR A 28 3.40 1.67 -5.60
CA THR A 28 4.66 2.15 -6.20
C THR A 28 5.89 1.79 -5.37
N GLY A 29 5.71 1.34 -4.12
CA GLY A 29 6.83 1.10 -3.21
C GLY A 29 7.59 2.38 -2.82
N PHE A 30 7.14 3.54 -3.29
CA PHE A 30 7.76 4.84 -3.03
C PHE A 30 7.35 5.36 -1.66
N PHE A 31 8.24 5.25 -0.74
CA PHE A 31 8.19 6.08 0.47
C PHE A 31 9.03 7.32 0.20
N ILE A 32 8.40 8.46 0.28
CA ILE A 32 8.89 9.76 -0.18
C ILE A 32 10.25 10.14 0.40
N ASP A 33 10.54 9.69 1.61
CA ASP A 33 11.79 9.96 2.29
C ASP A 33 12.94 9.02 1.82
N CYS A 34 12.67 8.10 0.91
CA CYS A 34 13.60 7.04 0.52
C CYS A 34 14.20 7.19 -0.87
N GLU A 35 14.20 8.35 -1.49
CA GLU A 35 14.90 8.66 -2.77
C GLU A 35 14.83 7.57 -3.87
N LEU A 36 13.84 6.68 -3.82
CA LEU A 36 13.59 5.68 -4.86
C LEU A 36 12.83 6.36 -6.01
N ASN A 37 13.57 6.94 -6.94
CA ASN A 37 13.04 7.75 -8.04
C ASN A 37 12.82 6.97 -9.36
N ASP A 38 12.66 5.65 -9.32
CA ASP A 38 12.51 4.86 -10.56
C ASP A 38 11.08 4.86 -11.13
N GLY A 39 10.11 5.48 -10.46
CA GLY A 39 8.76 5.64 -10.95
C GLY A 39 8.50 7.04 -11.48
N VAL A 40 7.86 7.11 -12.62
CA VAL A 40 7.41 8.37 -13.18
C VAL A 40 6.07 8.73 -12.54
N LEU A 41 6.01 9.91 -11.93
CA LEU A 41 4.77 10.52 -11.46
C LEU A 41 4.34 11.54 -12.51
N TRP A 42 3.11 11.41 -12.99
CA TRP A 42 2.49 12.31 -13.95
C TRP A 42 1.36 13.07 -13.29
N ALA A 43 1.21 14.34 -13.62
CA ALA A 43 0.04 15.11 -13.22
C ALA A 43 -0.55 15.79 -14.46
N GLN A 44 -1.88 15.76 -14.56
CA GLN A 44 -2.62 16.54 -15.53
C GLN A 44 -3.08 17.85 -14.89
N PHE A 45 -2.99 18.92 -15.66
CA PHE A 45 -3.40 20.26 -15.26
C PHE A 45 -4.44 20.79 -16.27
N ASN A 46 -5.48 21.48 -15.77
CA ASN A 46 -6.40 22.26 -16.56
C ASN A 46 -5.77 23.62 -16.96
N ASP A 47 -6.53 24.45 -17.67
CA ASP A 47 -6.09 25.77 -18.13
C ASP A 47 -5.82 26.74 -16.95
N ASP A 48 -6.46 26.55 -15.82
CA ASP A 48 -6.25 27.32 -14.60
C ASP A 48 -5.05 26.81 -13.75
N ASN A 49 -4.23 25.89 -14.29
CA ASN A 49 -3.13 25.23 -13.58
C ASN A 49 -3.55 24.42 -12.33
N GLN A 50 -4.80 23.98 -12.26
CA GLN A 50 -5.25 23.08 -11.20
C GLN A 50 -5.02 21.63 -11.61
N ILE A 51 -4.62 20.80 -10.64
CA ILE A 51 -4.42 19.36 -10.86
C ILE A 51 -5.78 18.71 -11.10
N THR A 52 -5.95 18.00 -12.20
CA THR A 52 -7.15 17.22 -12.55
C THR A 52 -6.92 15.72 -12.45
N ALA A 53 -5.66 15.26 -12.59
CA ALA A 53 -5.31 13.87 -12.36
C ALA A 53 -3.86 13.72 -11.87
N VAL A 54 -3.61 12.63 -11.13
CA VAL A 54 -2.27 12.17 -10.74
C VAL A 54 -2.15 10.69 -11.08
N ILE A 55 -1.08 10.31 -11.76
CA ILE A 55 -0.83 8.95 -12.23
C ILE A 55 0.60 8.55 -11.84
N SER A 56 0.77 7.32 -11.37
CA SER A 56 2.08 6.72 -11.13
C SER A 56 2.06 5.25 -11.51
N GLY A 57 3.15 4.76 -12.06
CA GLY A 57 3.30 3.37 -12.45
C GLY A 57 4.11 3.21 -13.72
N ASP A 58 4.08 2.00 -14.24
CA ASP A 58 4.72 1.61 -15.50
C ASP A 58 3.67 1.27 -16.58
N ASN A 59 4.13 0.75 -17.71
CA ASN A 59 3.29 0.41 -18.84
C ASN A 59 2.38 -0.83 -18.60
N GLU A 60 2.56 -1.56 -17.53
CA GLU A 60 1.77 -2.76 -17.22
C GLU A 60 0.78 -2.51 -16.09
N LYS A 61 1.17 -1.67 -15.14
CA LYS A 61 0.38 -1.38 -13.95
C LYS A 61 0.59 0.03 -13.46
N CYS A 62 -0.49 0.76 -13.28
CA CYS A 62 -0.44 2.10 -12.72
C CYS A 62 -1.50 2.34 -11.65
N VAL A 63 -1.32 3.42 -10.92
CA VAL A 63 -2.31 4.00 -10.00
C VAL A 63 -2.70 5.35 -10.57
N ALA A 64 -3.99 5.61 -10.69
CA ALA A 64 -4.49 6.86 -11.21
C ALA A 64 -5.60 7.44 -10.31
N PHE A 65 -5.53 8.72 -10.04
CA PHE A 65 -6.55 9.49 -9.34
C PHE A 65 -6.95 10.64 -10.25
N ALA A 66 -8.23 10.70 -10.64
CA ALA A 66 -8.72 11.65 -11.61
C ALA A 66 -10.02 12.28 -11.13
N SER A 67 -10.10 13.61 -11.21
CA SER A 67 -11.34 14.34 -10.98
C SER A 67 -12.30 14.19 -12.16
N GLU A 68 -13.54 14.61 -11.97
CA GLU A 68 -14.55 14.62 -13.03
C GLU A 68 -14.15 15.50 -14.24
N ASN A 69 -13.24 16.46 -14.02
CA ASN A 69 -12.74 17.38 -15.06
C ASN A 69 -11.45 16.88 -15.73
N ALA A 70 -11.05 15.63 -15.50
CA ALA A 70 -9.88 15.06 -16.13
C ALA A 70 -10.14 14.77 -17.62
N ASP A 71 -9.19 15.08 -18.46
CA ASP A 71 -9.20 14.71 -19.89
C ASP A 71 -8.65 13.28 -20.04
N PHE A 72 -9.56 12.33 -20.19
CA PHE A 72 -9.21 10.92 -20.32
C PHE A 72 -8.62 10.56 -21.69
N GLU A 73 -8.84 11.36 -22.73
CA GLU A 73 -8.18 11.17 -24.02
C GLU A 73 -6.68 11.46 -23.87
N GLU A 74 -6.33 12.59 -23.26
CA GLU A 74 -4.93 12.92 -22.95
C GLU A 74 -4.30 11.90 -21.96
N LEU A 75 -5.03 11.46 -20.93
CA LEU A 75 -4.53 10.49 -19.98
C LEU A 75 -4.27 9.11 -20.59
N SER A 76 -4.95 8.74 -21.67
CA SER A 76 -4.76 7.45 -22.34
C SER A 76 -3.34 7.24 -22.88
N PHE A 77 -2.57 8.28 -23.07
CA PHE A 77 -1.15 8.19 -23.48
C PHE A 77 -0.22 7.73 -22.36
N VAL A 78 -0.64 7.88 -21.08
CA VAL A 78 0.17 7.53 -19.90
C VAL A 78 -0.46 6.44 -19.06
N ILE A 79 -1.76 6.18 -19.20
CA ILE A 79 -2.48 5.13 -18.51
C ILE A 79 -2.52 3.88 -19.40
N ASN A 80 -1.86 2.81 -18.98
CA ASN A 80 -1.81 1.57 -19.73
C ASN A 80 -1.95 0.33 -18.82
N GLY A 81 -2.41 -0.79 -19.38
CA GLY A 81 -2.49 -2.06 -18.68
C GLY A 81 -3.53 -2.09 -17.56
N THR A 82 -3.12 -2.41 -16.34
CA THR A 82 -3.99 -2.48 -15.16
C THR A 82 -3.90 -1.20 -14.34
N VAL A 83 -5.06 -0.59 -14.05
CA VAL A 83 -5.15 0.68 -13.31
C VAL A 83 -5.84 0.48 -11.99
N LEU A 84 -5.22 0.91 -10.90
CA LEU A 84 -5.81 1.00 -9.57
C LEU A 84 -6.27 2.44 -9.32
N SER A 85 -7.51 2.62 -8.86
CA SER A 85 -8.05 3.94 -8.51
C SER A 85 -9.10 3.87 -7.42
N SER A 86 -9.21 4.92 -6.63
CA SER A 86 -10.39 5.13 -5.78
C SER A 86 -11.54 5.80 -6.53
N ASP A 87 -11.27 6.35 -7.69
CA ASP A 87 -12.21 7.09 -8.50
C ASP A 87 -12.82 6.19 -9.58
N LYS A 88 -14.01 6.55 -10.06
CA LYS A 88 -14.59 5.87 -11.22
C LYS A 88 -13.87 6.33 -12.48
N LEU A 89 -13.27 5.37 -13.19
CA LEU A 89 -12.60 5.60 -14.46
C LEU A 89 -13.43 5.03 -15.61
N PRO A 90 -13.30 5.57 -16.85
CA PRO A 90 -14.04 5.11 -18.01
C PRO A 90 -13.51 3.80 -18.62
N TYR A 91 -12.93 2.93 -17.80
CA TYR A 91 -12.36 1.65 -18.17
C TYR A 91 -13.15 0.49 -17.62
N LYS A 92 -12.91 -0.73 -18.13
CA LYS A 92 -13.57 -1.94 -17.64
C LYS A 92 -13.07 -2.29 -16.24
N GLN A 93 -13.95 -2.18 -15.24
CA GLN A 93 -13.65 -2.65 -13.89
C GLN A 93 -13.52 -4.18 -13.87
N ILE A 94 -12.44 -4.69 -13.29
CA ILE A 94 -12.11 -6.13 -13.19
C ILE A 94 -12.06 -6.63 -11.75
N ASP A 95 -11.76 -5.79 -10.75
CA ASP A 95 -11.70 -6.17 -9.34
C ASP A 95 -12.11 -4.98 -8.44
N LYS A 96 -12.41 -5.27 -7.19
CA LYS A 96 -12.67 -4.29 -6.13
C LYS A 96 -11.92 -4.68 -4.88
N LYS A 97 -11.29 -3.70 -4.25
CA LYS A 97 -10.55 -3.82 -2.99
C LYS A 97 -10.99 -2.71 -2.05
N TYR A 98 -10.51 -2.75 -0.83
CA TYR A 98 -10.85 -1.79 0.21
C TYR A 98 -9.59 -1.24 0.84
N LEU A 99 -9.46 0.09 0.90
CA LEU A 99 -8.51 0.74 1.78
C LEU A 99 -9.08 0.69 3.19
N MET A 100 -8.31 0.14 4.10
CA MET A 100 -8.68 0.07 5.50
C MET A 100 -7.68 0.86 6.33
N HIS A 101 -8.16 1.47 7.41
CA HIS A 101 -7.40 2.34 8.30
C HIS A 101 -7.61 1.95 9.76
N ILE A 102 -6.58 2.13 10.57
CA ILE A 102 -6.66 2.09 12.03
C ILE A 102 -5.81 3.21 12.62
N SER A 103 -6.31 3.88 13.67
CA SER A 103 -5.54 4.80 14.48
C SER A 103 -4.97 4.08 15.70
N LEU A 104 -3.65 4.15 15.90
CA LEU A 104 -2.98 3.49 17.03
C LEU A 104 -3.33 4.08 18.39
N ASP A 105 -3.91 5.26 18.46
CA ASP A 105 -4.42 5.84 19.73
C ASP A 105 -5.52 4.98 20.38
N LYS A 106 -6.14 4.06 19.61
CA LYS A 106 -7.22 3.17 20.06
C LYS A 106 -6.76 1.73 20.36
N ILE A 107 -5.48 1.40 20.27
CA ILE A 107 -5.01 0.02 20.40
C ILE A 107 -4.55 -0.26 21.81
N VAL A 108 -5.17 -1.29 22.43
CA VAL A 108 -4.69 -1.89 23.69
C VAL A 108 -3.66 -2.97 23.36
N ALA A 109 -2.45 -2.84 23.90
CA ALA A 109 -1.38 -3.83 23.72
C ALA A 109 -1.80 -5.21 24.26
N ASP A 110 -1.72 -6.23 23.41
CA ASP A 110 -1.99 -7.62 23.78
C ASP A 110 -0.71 -8.27 24.33
N LYS A 111 -0.75 -8.73 25.58
CA LYS A 111 0.44 -9.23 26.32
C LYS A 111 0.78 -10.70 26.07
N GLY A 112 0.09 -11.39 25.13
CA GLY A 112 0.00 -12.85 25.17
C GLY A 112 0.87 -13.67 24.21
N ILE A 113 1.58 -13.09 23.24
CA ILE A 113 2.25 -13.91 22.22
C ILE A 113 3.76 -13.64 22.18
N LYS A 114 4.56 -14.69 22.39
CA LYS A 114 6.01 -14.63 22.17
C LYS A 114 6.29 -14.55 20.67
N TYR A 115 6.79 -13.41 20.21
CA TYR A 115 7.22 -13.21 18.83
C TYR A 115 8.72 -13.29 18.74
N THR A 116 9.20 -13.94 17.71
CA THR A 116 10.57 -13.78 17.28
C THR A 116 10.62 -12.58 16.34
N GLN A 117 11.25 -11.50 16.78
CA GLN A 117 11.44 -10.30 15.98
C GLN A 117 12.61 -10.53 15.04
N TYR A 118 12.36 -10.52 13.74
CA TYR A 118 13.43 -10.60 12.75
C TYR A 118 13.27 -9.48 11.72
N GLY A 119 14.20 -8.53 11.76
CA GLY A 119 14.48 -7.64 10.65
C GLY A 119 15.11 -8.37 9.44
N LYS A 120 14.92 -9.70 9.32
CA LYS A 120 15.46 -10.48 8.21
C LYS A 120 14.37 -10.70 7.17
N ILE A 121 14.22 -9.70 6.32
CA ILE A 121 13.36 -9.74 5.13
C ILE A 121 13.63 -10.99 4.28
N GLU A 122 14.88 -11.48 4.26
CA GLU A 122 15.25 -12.71 3.57
C GLU A 122 14.43 -13.95 3.95
N ARG A 123 13.91 -14.02 5.19
CA ARG A 123 13.08 -15.16 5.62
C ARG A 123 11.65 -15.13 5.10
N LEU A 124 11.26 -14.05 4.43
CA LEU A 124 9.97 -13.89 3.77
C LEU A 124 10.05 -14.12 2.25
N ASN A 125 11.24 -14.43 1.71
CA ASN A 125 11.50 -14.59 0.27
C ASN A 125 10.56 -15.58 -0.42
N ASP A 126 10.12 -16.66 0.28
CA ASP A 126 9.19 -17.65 -0.29
C ASP A 126 7.83 -17.06 -0.70
N LYS A 127 7.54 -15.81 -0.34
CA LYS A 127 6.22 -15.17 -0.54
C LYS A 127 6.30 -13.84 -1.30
N LEU A 128 7.49 -13.36 -1.55
CA LEU A 128 7.74 -12.13 -2.28
C LEU A 128 8.38 -12.46 -3.64
N THR A 129 8.06 -11.67 -4.66
CA THR A 129 8.86 -11.66 -5.88
C THR A 129 10.28 -11.16 -5.58
N PRO A 130 11.29 -11.49 -6.40
CA PRO A 130 12.66 -10.97 -6.21
C PRO A 130 12.70 -9.43 -6.16
N GLU A 131 11.91 -8.75 -6.96
CA GLU A 131 11.78 -7.28 -6.98
C GLU A 131 11.23 -6.75 -5.66
N ASN A 132 10.09 -7.29 -5.19
CA ASN A 132 9.50 -6.90 -3.92
C ASN A 132 10.46 -7.17 -2.74
N THR A 133 11.23 -8.25 -2.80
CA THR A 133 12.26 -8.54 -1.79
C THR A 133 13.34 -7.47 -1.79
N THR A 134 13.81 -7.05 -2.95
CA THR A 134 14.84 -6.01 -3.09
C THR A 134 14.36 -4.67 -2.57
N ILE A 135 13.14 -4.26 -2.94
CA ILE A 135 12.50 -3.03 -2.45
C ILE A 135 12.35 -3.06 -0.93
N LYS A 136 11.85 -4.15 -0.35
CA LYS A 136 11.66 -4.26 1.11
C LYS A 136 12.99 -4.22 1.86
N LYS A 137 14.05 -4.85 1.35
CA LYS A 137 15.40 -4.77 1.91
C LYS A 137 15.93 -3.34 1.91
N PHE A 138 15.79 -2.65 0.78
CA PHE A 138 16.21 -1.26 0.66
C PHE A 138 15.47 -0.37 1.67
N LEU A 139 14.14 -0.46 1.74
CA LEU A 139 13.32 0.30 2.69
C LEU A 139 13.69 0.00 4.14
N HIS A 140 14.00 -1.26 4.46
CA HIS A 140 14.47 -1.64 5.79
C HIS A 140 15.82 -1.01 6.13
N LEU A 141 16.78 -1.04 5.21
CA LEU A 141 18.09 -0.40 5.38
C LEU A 141 17.99 1.13 5.57
N LYS A 142 16.99 1.75 4.96
CA LYS A 142 16.67 3.18 5.14
C LYS A 142 15.84 3.46 6.40
N GLY A 143 15.49 2.44 7.19
CA GLY A 143 14.66 2.59 8.39
C GLY A 143 13.19 2.91 8.11
N CYS A 144 12.68 2.58 6.91
CA CYS A 144 11.32 2.87 6.46
C CYS A 144 10.44 1.62 6.36
N CYS A 145 10.94 0.44 6.73
CA CYS A 145 10.20 -0.82 6.67
C CYS A 145 10.66 -1.77 7.77
N GLU A 146 9.69 -2.44 8.41
CA GLU A 146 9.92 -3.51 9.35
C GLU A 146 9.12 -4.75 8.95
N GLY A 147 9.64 -5.94 9.30
CA GLY A 147 8.97 -7.21 9.08
C GLY A 147 8.72 -7.96 10.38
N ALA A 148 7.65 -8.75 10.40
CA ALA A 148 7.35 -9.67 11.48
C ALA A 148 7.13 -11.07 10.92
N VAL A 149 7.68 -12.09 11.61
CA VAL A 149 7.50 -13.50 11.25
C VAL A 149 7.20 -14.36 12.46
N ILE A 150 6.47 -15.44 12.23
CA ILE A 150 6.29 -16.54 13.19
C ILE A 150 6.88 -17.79 12.56
N GLU A 151 7.74 -18.49 13.30
CA GLU A 151 8.42 -19.69 12.86
C GLU A 151 8.00 -20.90 13.68
N LYS A 152 7.97 -22.06 13.04
CA LYS A 152 7.94 -23.39 13.69
C LYS A 152 9.12 -24.22 13.19
N GLY A 153 10.07 -24.48 14.07
CA GLY A 153 11.38 -25.03 13.70
C GLY A 153 12.09 -24.07 12.75
N LEU A 154 12.50 -24.56 11.59
CA LEU A 154 13.20 -23.77 10.56
C LEU A 154 12.26 -23.11 9.53
N HIS A 155 10.94 -23.25 9.69
CA HIS A 155 9.98 -22.82 8.68
C HIS A 155 9.21 -21.58 9.12
N THR A 156 9.21 -20.53 8.30
CA THR A 156 8.29 -19.40 8.45
C THR A 156 6.87 -19.87 8.13
N ILE A 157 5.94 -19.70 9.07
CA ILE A 157 4.55 -20.13 8.95
C ILE A 157 3.58 -18.97 8.75
N SER A 158 3.94 -17.77 9.21
CA SER A 158 3.17 -16.55 9.03
C SER A 158 4.11 -15.35 9.03
N GLY A 159 3.76 -14.27 8.35
CA GLY A 159 4.57 -13.06 8.31
C GLY A 159 3.87 -11.92 7.61
N GLY A 160 4.54 -10.77 7.55
CA GLY A 160 4.09 -9.56 6.88
C GLY A 160 5.05 -8.40 7.12
N PHE A 161 4.77 -7.27 6.49
CA PHE A 161 5.57 -6.06 6.55
C PHE A 161 4.74 -4.86 6.97
N ILE A 162 5.40 -3.90 7.58
CA ILE A 162 4.93 -2.54 7.75
C ILE A 162 5.98 -1.59 7.19
N SER A 163 5.57 -0.76 6.27
CA SER A 163 6.40 0.31 5.71
C SER A 163 5.83 1.64 6.17
N PHE A 164 6.68 2.66 6.30
CA PHE A 164 6.23 3.97 6.81
C PHE A 164 7.06 5.11 6.24
N ASN A 165 6.44 6.25 6.12
CA ASN A 165 7.07 7.53 5.84
C ASN A 165 6.89 8.50 7.03
N LYS A 166 7.05 9.81 6.81
CA LYS A 166 6.86 10.81 7.87
C LYS A 166 5.42 10.93 8.37
N ASP A 167 4.41 10.60 7.56
CA ASP A 167 3.00 10.90 7.83
C ASP A 167 2.17 9.68 8.20
N LEU A 168 2.41 8.52 7.55
CA LEU A 168 1.59 7.32 7.68
C LEU A 168 2.41 6.02 7.61
N ALA A 169 1.80 4.91 8.01
CA ALA A 169 2.33 3.57 7.82
C ALA A 169 1.37 2.71 6.97
N PHE A 170 1.92 1.67 6.33
CA PHE A 170 1.19 0.77 5.47
C PHE A 170 1.58 -0.69 5.71
N ILE A 171 0.59 -1.53 6.05
CA ILE A 171 0.79 -2.98 6.22
C ILE A 171 0.59 -3.67 4.87
N SER A 172 1.55 -4.52 4.49
CA SER A 172 1.53 -5.31 3.26
C SER A 172 1.97 -6.75 3.45
N ASP A 173 1.67 -7.58 2.46
CA ASP A 173 2.18 -8.95 2.32
C ASP A 173 1.92 -9.84 3.56
N VAL A 174 0.80 -9.61 4.25
CA VAL A 174 0.40 -10.45 5.39
C VAL A 174 -0.03 -11.82 4.89
N PHE A 175 0.62 -12.86 5.40
CA PHE A 175 0.28 -14.24 5.04
C PHE A 175 0.30 -15.18 6.25
N THR A 176 -0.43 -16.28 6.12
CA THR A 176 -0.31 -17.48 6.96
C THR A 176 -0.38 -18.69 6.05
N LYS A 177 0.60 -19.62 6.15
CA LYS A 177 0.60 -20.86 5.39
C LYS A 177 -0.68 -21.64 5.66
N GLU A 178 -1.28 -22.22 4.63
CA GLU A 178 -2.62 -22.79 4.65
C GLU A 178 -2.88 -23.75 5.83
N LYS A 179 -1.98 -24.70 6.06
CA LYS A 179 -2.09 -25.67 7.16
C LYS A 179 -2.05 -25.06 8.57
N TYR A 180 -1.75 -23.76 8.69
CA TYR A 180 -1.70 -23.03 9.94
C TYR A 180 -2.78 -21.93 10.06
N ARG A 181 -3.67 -21.82 9.07
CA ARG A 181 -4.79 -20.89 9.11
C ARG A 181 -5.79 -21.28 10.21
N GLY A 182 -6.60 -20.31 10.63
CA GLY A 182 -7.60 -20.53 11.71
C GLY A 182 -7.01 -20.59 13.13
N GLN A 183 -5.68 -20.59 13.32
CA GLN A 183 -4.99 -20.72 14.59
C GLN A 183 -4.54 -19.38 15.21
N GLY A 184 -5.00 -18.25 14.69
CA GLY A 184 -4.68 -16.92 15.23
C GLY A 184 -3.35 -16.31 14.78
N TYR A 185 -2.51 -17.01 14.00
CA TYR A 185 -1.19 -16.50 13.59
C TYR A 185 -1.26 -15.20 12.76
N GLY A 186 -2.19 -15.10 11.82
CA GLY A 186 -2.38 -13.85 11.05
C GLY A 186 -2.74 -12.66 11.93
N LYS A 187 -3.65 -12.87 12.92
CA LYS A 187 -4.00 -11.85 13.92
C LYS A 187 -2.76 -11.41 14.70
N ALA A 188 -1.94 -12.38 15.11
CA ALA A 188 -0.72 -12.14 15.85
C ALA A 188 0.29 -11.30 15.06
N ILE A 189 0.49 -11.62 13.76
CA ILE A 189 1.36 -10.85 12.87
C ILE A 189 0.87 -9.41 12.74
N VAL A 190 -0.42 -9.19 12.42
CA VAL A 190 -0.94 -7.81 12.25
C VAL A 190 -0.76 -7.01 13.54
N LYS A 191 -1.11 -7.57 14.71
CA LYS A 191 -0.89 -6.90 15.99
C LYS A 191 0.59 -6.55 16.23
N LYS A 192 1.51 -7.46 15.86
CA LYS A 192 2.95 -7.17 15.98
C LYS A 192 3.38 -6.04 15.06
N LEU A 193 2.95 -6.06 13.80
CA LEU A 193 3.26 -5.00 12.84
C LEU A 193 2.78 -3.64 13.34
N LEU A 194 1.58 -3.57 13.92
CA LEU A 194 1.06 -2.35 14.52
C LEU A 194 1.96 -1.82 15.66
N THR A 195 2.56 -2.70 16.47
CA THR A 195 3.52 -2.28 17.52
C THR A 195 4.87 -1.80 16.98
N LEU A 196 5.20 -2.13 15.72
CA LEU A 196 6.41 -1.67 15.05
C LEU A 196 6.21 -0.34 14.32
N SER A 197 4.97 0.14 14.20
CA SER A 197 4.69 1.41 13.55
C SER A 197 5.15 2.59 14.38
N PRO A 198 5.96 3.49 13.81
CA PRO A 198 6.26 4.79 14.43
C PRO A 198 5.18 5.84 14.12
N ARG A 199 4.11 5.48 13.41
CA ARG A 199 3.03 6.36 12.96
C ARG A 199 1.70 5.95 13.56
N LYS A 200 0.84 6.93 13.82
CA LYS A 200 -0.50 6.71 14.38
C LYS A 200 -1.47 6.18 13.35
N ASP A 201 -1.41 6.70 12.14
CA ASP A 201 -2.28 6.32 11.03
C ASP A 201 -1.66 5.14 10.29
N VAL A 202 -2.32 3.98 10.35
CA VAL A 202 -1.87 2.76 9.68
C VAL A 202 -2.94 2.30 8.69
N TYR A 203 -2.52 2.10 7.46
CA TYR A 203 -3.38 1.66 6.36
C TYR A 203 -3.02 0.26 5.87
N LEU A 204 -3.95 -0.38 5.21
CA LEU A 204 -3.74 -1.57 4.39
C LEU A 204 -4.78 -1.64 3.27
N ILE A 205 -4.49 -2.43 2.23
CA ILE A 205 -5.47 -2.77 1.19
C ILE A 205 -5.91 -4.21 1.40
N SER A 206 -7.23 -4.42 1.46
CA SER A 206 -7.86 -5.72 1.63
C SER A 206 -8.75 -6.08 0.44
N ARG A 207 -8.81 -7.37 0.13
CA ARG A 207 -9.89 -7.94 -0.70
C ARG A 207 -11.11 -8.21 0.17
N ASP A 208 -12.28 -8.30 -0.46
CA ASP A 208 -13.57 -8.48 0.19
C ASP A 208 -13.57 -9.60 1.24
N TYR A 209 -13.07 -10.78 0.88
CA TYR A 209 -13.05 -11.95 1.77
C TYR A 209 -12.17 -11.81 3.02
N ASN A 210 -11.32 -10.77 3.11
CA ASN A 210 -10.49 -10.49 4.28
C ASN A 210 -10.95 -9.27 5.10
N VAL A 211 -11.92 -8.50 4.63
CA VAL A 211 -12.39 -7.28 5.31
C VAL A 211 -12.79 -7.58 6.75
N ASN A 212 -13.67 -8.56 6.97
CA ASN A 212 -14.12 -8.96 8.31
C ASN A 212 -12.97 -9.41 9.25
N PHE A 213 -11.89 -9.97 8.70
CA PHE A 213 -10.71 -10.30 9.48
C PHE A 213 -10.03 -9.05 10.03
N TYR A 214 -9.87 -8.02 9.23
CA TYR A 214 -9.24 -6.76 9.65
C TYR A 214 -10.16 -5.89 10.51
N GLU A 215 -11.47 -5.90 10.26
CA GLU A 215 -12.45 -5.22 11.13
C GLU A 215 -12.41 -5.76 12.57
N LYS A 216 -12.29 -7.08 12.75
CA LYS A 216 -12.09 -7.70 14.08
C LYS A 216 -10.77 -7.31 14.75
N LEU A 217 -9.86 -6.68 14.05
CA LEU A 217 -8.60 -6.13 14.56
C LEU A 217 -8.68 -4.63 14.81
N GLY A 218 -9.82 -4.01 14.52
CA GLY A 218 -10.10 -2.59 14.74
C GLY A 218 -9.85 -1.70 13.53
N PHE A 219 -9.59 -2.29 12.35
CA PHE A 219 -9.54 -1.52 11.10
C PHE A 219 -10.96 -1.17 10.62
N GLU A 220 -11.09 -0.01 10.01
CA GLU A 220 -12.32 0.46 9.39
C GLU A 220 -12.09 0.63 7.88
N VAL A 221 -13.09 0.30 7.06
CA VAL A 221 -13.05 0.59 5.62
C VAL A 221 -13.23 2.09 5.44
N VAL A 222 -12.23 2.75 4.85
CA VAL A 222 -12.27 4.20 4.62
C VAL A 222 -12.48 4.57 3.15
N LYS A 223 -12.14 3.66 2.22
CA LYS A 223 -12.31 3.91 0.79
C LYS A 223 -12.45 2.63 -0.03
N ASN A 224 -13.26 2.66 -1.07
CA ASN A 224 -13.24 1.63 -2.10
C ASN A 224 -12.08 1.87 -3.05
N ILE A 225 -11.48 0.80 -3.55
CA ILE A 225 -10.45 0.82 -4.58
C ILE A 225 -10.91 -0.09 -5.70
N TYR A 226 -10.90 0.42 -6.90
CA TYR A 226 -11.29 -0.31 -8.10
C TYR A 226 -10.05 -0.63 -8.93
N GLU A 227 -10.02 -1.82 -9.49
CA GLU A 227 -9.03 -2.23 -10.45
C GLU A 227 -9.67 -2.28 -11.83
N TYR A 228 -9.08 -1.59 -12.77
CA TYR A 228 -9.55 -1.47 -14.14
C TYR A 228 -8.55 -2.06 -15.10
N LYS A 229 -9.03 -2.47 -16.27
CA LYS A 229 -8.19 -2.84 -17.40
C LYS A 229 -8.43 -1.84 -18.52
N THR A 230 -7.36 -1.20 -18.98
CA THR A 230 -7.36 -0.44 -20.22
C THR A 230 -7.35 -1.40 -21.42
N ASN A 231 -7.93 -0.99 -22.52
CA ASN A 231 -7.98 -1.81 -23.73
C ASN A 231 -6.61 -1.93 -24.37
#